data_036cb099b9a118599817cddc87fae392
#
_entry.id   036cb099b9a118599817cddc87fae392
#
_cell.length_a   1.000
_cell.length_b   1.000
_cell.length_c   1.000
_cell.angle_alpha   90.00
_cell.angle_beta   90.00
_cell.angle_gamma   90.00
#
_symmetry.space_group_name_H-M   'P 1'
#
loop_
_entity.id
_entity.type
_entity.pdbx_description
1 polymer ?
#
loop_
_entity_poly.entity_id
_entity_poly.type
_entity_poly.pdbx_seq_one_letter_code
_entity_poly.pdbx_strand_id
1 'polypeptide(L)'
;KMKHEFYIGESALSHMQHILEQLQVKHVFLVRGKTSYIQCGAADKLQTVWHNIHCQVTEFEDFSTNPKEEDTLKGTACFTKTNADCIIAVGGGSAMDVAKLIRYQAMQTSTIHIPLFAVPTTAGTGAEATRFAVIYRGGVKYSVEDEYILPDYAIVFPPFTYNNSPYLTACTGIDALAQAIEAFWSKNATAESKEYATKAIHLLWQQLPQLVHNSTPKLRDEVAEGAYWAGRAINITKTTAPHAYSYAFTSDYGYPHGH
;
A
#
# COMPACT_ATOMS: atom_id res chain seq x y z
N LYS A 1 12.09 -8.95 15.54
CA LYS A 1 10.81 -8.92 14.82
C LYS A 1 10.51 -7.46 14.54
N MET A 2 10.41 -7.07 13.28
CA MET A 2 10.03 -5.71 12.92
C MET A 2 8.63 -5.43 13.44
N LYS A 3 8.42 -4.25 13.99
CA LYS A 3 7.14 -3.83 14.54
C LYS A 3 6.35 -3.20 13.39
N HIS A 4 5.16 -3.70 13.11
CA HIS A 4 4.22 -3.10 12.18
C HIS A 4 3.09 -2.45 12.98
N GLU A 5 2.95 -1.14 12.84
CA GLU A 5 1.88 -0.35 13.46
C GLU A 5 0.93 0.16 12.38
N PHE A 6 -0.33 0.36 12.74
CA PHE A 6 -1.31 0.89 11.80
C PHE A 6 -2.21 1.93 12.44
N TYR A 7 -2.59 2.89 11.65
CA TYR A 7 -3.49 3.96 12.01
C TYR A 7 -4.51 4.15 10.89
N ILE A 8 -5.80 4.04 11.21
CA ILE A 8 -6.91 4.09 10.27
C ILE A 8 -7.88 5.19 10.68
N GLY A 9 -8.35 5.98 9.72
CA GLY A 9 -9.34 7.03 9.92
C GLY A 9 -8.80 8.44 9.77
N GLU A 10 -9.61 9.42 10.13
CA GLU A 10 -9.29 10.85 9.94
C GLU A 10 -8.04 11.31 10.70
N SER A 11 -7.73 10.69 11.85
CA SER A 11 -6.54 11.02 12.64
C SER A 11 -5.25 10.37 12.13
N ALA A 12 -5.31 9.50 11.12
CA ALA A 12 -4.15 8.74 10.66
C ALA A 12 -2.96 9.64 10.25
N LEU A 13 -3.21 10.74 9.55
CA LEU A 13 -2.15 11.70 9.18
C LEU A 13 -1.56 12.43 10.38
N SER A 14 -2.35 12.75 11.38
CA SER A 14 -1.86 13.37 12.62
C SER A 14 -0.98 12.40 13.41
N HIS A 15 -1.32 11.12 13.43
CA HIS A 15 -0.45 10.08 14.02
C HIS A 15 0.86 9.95 13.23
N MET A 16 0.80 9.94 11.89
CA MET A 16 2.00 9.93 11.06
C MET A 16 2.90 11.12 11.37
N GLN A 17 2.35 12.35 11.42
CA GLN A 17 3.11 13.55 11.78
C GLN A 17 3.81 13.38 13.13
N HIS A 18 3.07 12.94 14.15
CA HIS A 18 3.63 12.73 15.49
C HIS A 18 4.77 11.70 15.50
N ILE A 19 4.63 10.60 14.75
CA ILE A 19 5.69 9.59 14.63
C ILE A 19 6.92 10.17 13.95
N LEU A 20 6.75 10.95 12.86
CA LEU A 20 7.84 11.61 12.17
C LEU A 20 8.59 12.61 13.08
N GLU A 21 7.87 13.31 13.94
CA GLU A 21 8.44 14.19 14.98
C GLU A 21 9.23 13.38 16.02
N GLN A 22 8.68 12.28 16.52
CA GLN A 22 9.36 11.39 17.47
C GLN A 22 10.64 10.78 16.90
N LEU A 23 10.62 10.42 15.62
CA LEU A 23 11.78 9.89 14.88
C LEU A 23 12.75 11.02 14.48
N GLN A 24 12.42 12.29 14.74
CA GLN A 24 13.21 13.45 14.40
C GLN A 24 13.55 13.55 12.90
N VAL A 25 12.61 13.11 12.04
CA VAL A 25 12.78 13.11 10.58
C VAL A 25 13.04 14.52 10.08
N LYS A 26 14.13 14.70 9.31
CA LYS A 26 14.51 15.94 8.66
C LYS A 26 14.40 15.89 7.15
N HIS A 27 14.48 14.70 6.58
CA HIS A 27 14.40 14.50 5.15
C HIS A 27 13.58 13.23 4.82
N VAL A 28 12.51 13.41 4.09
CA VAL A 28 11.61 12.35 3.60
C VAL A 28 11.95 12.02 2.16
N PHE A 29 12.08 10.74 1.83
CA PHE A 29 12.03 10.25 0.46
C PHE A 29 10.60 9.79 0.15
N LEU A 30 9.90 10.57 -0.68
CA LEU A 30 8.50 10.37 -1.00
C LEU A 30 8.35 9.63 -2.33
N VAL A 31 7.94 8.36 -2.28
CA VAL A 31 7.55 7.58 -3.45
C VAL A 31 6.05 7.77 -3.67
N ARG A 32 5.65 8.36 -4.80
CA ARG A 32 4.25 8.73 -5.01
C ARG A 32 3.75 8.43 -6.42
N GLY A 33 2.47 8.18 -6.54
CA GLY A 33 1.80 8.11 -7.84
C GLY A 33 1.80 9.47 -8.55
N LYS A 34 1.95 9.49 -9.87
CA LYS A 34 1.99 10.74 -10.66
C LYS A 34 0.69 11.53 -10.54
N THR A 35 -0.39 10.92 -10.96
CA THR A 35 -1.70 11.59 -11.04
C THR A 35 -2.52 11.40 -9.77
N SER A 36 -2.52 10.20 -9.20
CA SER A 36 -3.32 9.84 -8.04
C SER A 36 -2.98 10.67 -6.79
N TYR A 37 -1.71 11.00 -6.61
CA TYR A 37 -1.22 11.83 -5.49
C TYR A 37 -1.86 13.22 -5.46
N ILE A 38 -2.04 13.82 -6.63
CA ILE A 38 -2.69 15.14 -6.76
C ILE A 38 -4.21 14.99 -6.68
N GLN A 39 -4.78 14.05 -7.44
CA GLN A 39 -6.23 13.89 -7.55
C GLN A 39 -6.91 13.49 -6.24
N CYS A 40 -6.24 12.74 -5.37
CA CYS A 40 -6.79 12.36 -4.08
C CYS A 40 -6.64 13.45 -3.00
N GLY A 41 -5.96 14.57 -3.30
CA GLY A 41 -5.70 15.66 -2.36
C GLY A 41 -4.52 15.38 -1.41
N ALA A 42 -3.72 14.34 -1.66
CA ALA A 42 -2.58 14.03 -0.80
C ALA A 42 -1.49 15.11 -0.85
N ALA A 43 -1.29 15.74 -2.02
CA ALA A 43 -0.32 16.82 -2.18
C ALA A 43 -0.56 17.93 -1.15
N ASP A 44 -1.77 18.48 -1.07
CA ASP A 44 -2.10 19.59 -0.17
C ASP A 44 -2.05 19.16 1.31
N LYS A 45 -2.59 17.97 1.62
CA LYS A 45 -2.62 17.46 3.01
C LYS A 45 -1.21 17.19 3.54
N LEU A 46 -0.37 16.58 2.74
CA LEU A 46 0.99 16.24 3.14
C LEU A 46 1.92 17.46 3.13
N GLN A 47 1.68 18.44 2.25
CA GLN A 47 2.38 19.72 2.31
C GLN A 47 2.26 20.37 3.70
N THR A 48 1.09 20.29 4.31
CA THR A 48 0.87 20.79 5.67
C THR A 48 1.70 20.01 6.69
N VAL A 49 1.77 18.68 6.56
CA VAL A 49 2.61 17.85 7.44
C VAL A 49 4.09 18.23 7.31
N TRP A 50 4.60 18.35 6.07
CA TRP A 50 6.00 18.71 5.82
C TRP A 50 6.36 20.09 6.39
N HIS A 51 5.45 21.04 6.24
CA HIS A 51 5.63 22.37 6.81
C HIS A 51 5.70 22.31 8.35
N ASN A 52 4.79 21.59 8.99
CA ASN A 52 4.71 21.51 10.45
C ASN A 52 5.97 20.91 11.08
N ILE A 53 6.53 19.87 10.46
CA ILE A 53 7.73 19.19 10.98
C ILE A 53 9.05 19.77 10.44
N HIS A 54 8.97 20.78 9.58
CA HIS A 54 10.13 21.44 8.96
C HIS A 54 11.10 20.47 8.27
N CYS A 55 10.57 19.49 7.52
CA CYS A 55 11.39 18.52 6.81
C CYS A 55 11.56 18.85 5.32
N GLN A 56 12.68 18.39 4.76
CA GLN A 56 12.90 18.36 3.32
C GLN A 56 12.17 17.16 2.73
N VAL A 57 11.77 17.26 1.45
CA VAL A 57 11.13 16.15 0.73
C VAL A 57 11.81 15.99 -0.63
N THR A 58 12.30 14.79 -0.91
CA THR A 58 12.70 14.39 -2.25
C THR A 58 11.65 13.45 -2.81
N GLU A 59 10.99 13.83 -3.90
CA GLU A 59 9.94 13.06 -4.54
C GLU A 59 10.49 12.13 -5.61
N PHE A 60 9.92 10.92 -5.69
CA PHE A 60 10.18 9.95 -6.74
C PHE A 60 8.86 9.42 -7.30
N GLU A 61 8.65 9.63 -8.60
CA GLU A 61 7.44 9.21 -9.34
C GLU A 61 7.74 8.53 -10.67
N ASP A 62 9.04 8.35 -10.99
CA ASP A 62 9.46 7.77 -12.28
C ASP A 62 9.40 6.25 -12.27
N PHE A 63 8.17 5.72 -12.21
CA PHE A 63 7.89 4.30 -12.31
C PHE A 63 6.57 4.04 -13.03
N SER A 64 6.42 2.83 -13.56
CA SER A 64 5.22 2.37 -14.28
C SER A 64 4.19 1.77 -13.33
N THR A 65 2.93 1.65 -13.78
CA THR A 65 1.83 1.02 -13.02
C THR A 65 2.15 -0.44 -12.66
N ASN A 66 2.86 -1.16 -13.53
CA ASN A 66 3.42 -2.48 -13.23
C ASN A 66 4.94 -2.30 -13.07
N PRO A 67 5.46 -2.09 -11.86
CA PRO A 67 6.83 -1.67 -11.65
C PRO A 67 7.83 -2.63 -12.26
N LYS A 68 8.75 -2.11 -13.04
CA LYS A 68 9.86 -2.86 -13.60
C LYS A 68 11.06 -2.81 -12.66
N GLU A 69 11.97 -3.77 -12.82
CA GLU A 69 13.20 -3.78 -12.02
C GLU A 69 14.01 -2.49 -12.20
N GLU A 70 14.03 -1.96 -13.44
CA GLU A 70 14.71 -0.71 -13.75
C GLU A 70 14.12 0.49 -12.99
N ASP A 71 12.80 0.51 -12.75
CA ASP A 71 12.13 1.56 -11.98
C ASP A 71 12.63 1.57 -10.53
N THR A 72 12.77 0.38 -9.92
CA THR A 72 13.26 0.27 -8.55
C THR A 72 14.75 0.58 -8.42
N LEU A 73 15.55 0.21 -9.41
CA LEU A 73 16.98 0.54 -9.44
C LEU A 73 17.20 2.05 -9.56
N LYS A 74 16.43 2.74 -10.41
CA LYS A 74 16.45 4.22 -10.49
C LYS A 74 16.05 4.85 -9.16
N GLY A 75 14.96 4.36 -8.55
CA GLY A 75 14.50 4.86 -7.25
C GLY A 75 15.54 4.66 -6.15
N THR A 76 16.19 3.51 -6.10
CA THR A 76 17.27 3.23 -5.15
C THR A 76 18.47 4.15 -5.38
N ALA A 77 18.88 4.33 -6.63
CA ALA A 77 19.96 5.26 -6.97
C ALA A 77 19.62 6.72 -6.64
N CYS A 78 18.34 7.10 -6.74
CA CYS A 78 17.87 8.41 -6.29
C CYS A 78 17.92 8.51 -4.77
N PHE A 79 17.35 7.52 -4.05
CA PHE A 79 17.34 7.47 -2.59
C PHE A 79 18.74 7.54 -1.98
N THR A 80 19.69 6.76 -2.50
CA THR A 80 21.07 6.71 -1.97
C THR A 80 21.86 8.00 -2.14
N LYS A 81 21.44 8.89 -3.06
CA LYS A 81 22.01 10.22 -3.22
C LYS A 81 21.46 11.25 -2.23
N THR A 82 20.40 10.90 -1.53
CA THR A 82 19.78 11.73 -0.50
C THR A 82 20.28 11.28 0.87
N ASN A 83 20.14 12.15 1.86
CA ASN A 83 20.30 11.77 3.25
C ASN A 83 18.92 11.64 3.90
N ALA A 84 17.99 10.99 3.20
CA ALA A 84 16.63 10.83 3.70
C ALA A 84 16.60 9.85 4.89
N ASP A 85 15.86 10.25 5.92
CA ASP A 85 15.76 9.52 7.19
C ASP A 85 14.72 8.40 7.10
N CYS A 86 13.75 8.51 6.20
CA CYS A 86 12.68 7.54 6.00
C CYS A 86 12.18 7.53 4.56
N ILE A 87 11.42 6.50 4.23
CA ILE A 87 10.67 6.38 2.97
C ILE A 87 9.18 6.46 3.28
N ILE A 88 8.45 7.29 2.54
CA ILE A 88 6.99 7.35 2.60
C ILE A 88 6.43 7.01 1.22
N ALA A 89 5.59 5.99 1.14
CA ALA A 89 4.89 5.61 -0.07
C ALA A 89 3.47 6.18 -0.05
N VAL A 90 3.08 6.93 -1.08
CA VAL A 90 1.71 7.48 -1.22
C VAL A 90 1.16 7.09 -2.59
N GLY A 91 0.18 6.21 -2.61
CA GLY A 91 -0.42 5.75 -3.87
C GLY A 91 -1.15 4.42 -3.76
N GLY A 92 -1.37 3.76 -4.88
CA GLY A 92 -1.85 2.38 -4.94
C GLY A 92 -0.72 1.36 -4.80
N GLY A 93 -1.02 0.09 -5.09
CA GLY A 93 -0.06 -1.02 -4.95
C GLY A 93 1.29 -0.78 -5.60
N SER A 94 1.33 -0.19 -6.81
CA SER A 94 2.59 0.07 -7.53
C SER A 94 3.53 1.01 -6.77
N ALA A 95 3.01 2.10 -6.20
CA ALA A 95 3.83 3.03 -5.40
C ALA A 95 4.36 2.33 -4.12
N MET A 96 3.52 1.49 -3.49
CA MET A 96 3.90 0.71 -2.33
C MET A 96 5.01 -0.28 -2.67
N ASP A 97 4.85 -1.04 -3.77
CA ASP A 97 5.82 -2.05 -4.18
C ASP A 97 7.17 -1.43 -4.54
N VAL A 98 7.17 -0.29 -5.24
CA VAL A 98 8.40 0.45 -5.55
C VAL A 98 9.10 0.91 -4.28
N ALA A 99 8.38 1.52 -3.34
CA ALA A 99 8.96 2.00 -2.08
C ALA A 99 9.54 0.85 -1.23
N LYS A 100 8.83 -0.27 -1.15
CA LYS A 100 9.30 -1.50 -0.49
C LYS A 100 10.59 -2.03 -1.08
N LEU A 101 10.67 -2.07 -2.41
CA LEU A 101 11.85 -2.57 -3.11
C LEU A 101 13.04 -1.62 -3.03
N ILE A 102 12.81 -0.29 -3.09
CA ILE A 102 13.85 0.71 -2.82
C ILE A 102 14.44 0.51 -1.43
N ARG A 103 13.57 0.38 -0.40
CA ARG A 103 14.01 0.10 0.96
C ARG A 103 14.80 -1.21 1.05
N TYR A 104 14.28 -2.28 0.47
CA TYR A 104 14.91 -3.58 0.46
C TYR A 104 16.33 -3.52 -0.13
N GLN A 105 16.47 -2.90 -1.30
CA GLN A 105 17.78 -2.75 -1.94
C GLN A 105 18.74 -1.86 -1.13
N ALA A 106 18.25 -0.76 -0.58
CA ALA A 106 19.07 0.13 0.25
C ALA A 106 19.56 -0.57 1.54
N MET A 107 18.74 -1.41 2.15
CA MET A 107 19.09 -2.15 3.37
C MET A 107 20.04 -3.34 3.11
N GLN A 108 20.22 -3.78 1.86
CA GLN A 108 21.25 -4.79 1.54
C GLN A 108 22.68 -4.23 1.75
N THR A 109 22.85 -2.93 1.66
CA THR A 109 24.16 -2.25 1.79
C THR A 109 24.30 -1.42 3.05
N SER A 110 23.26 -1.36 3.88
CA SER A 110 23.22 -0.56 5.10
C SER A 110 22.78 -1.42 6.29
N THR A 111 23.40 -1.18 7.44
CA THR A 111 22.95 -1.75 8.73
C THR A 111 21.92 -0.88 9.45
N ILE A 112 21.65 0.31 8.92
CA ILE A 112 20.72 1.27 9.52
C ILE A 112 19.30 0.92 9.05
N HIS A 113 18.39 0.79 10.00
CA HIS A 113 16.97 0.62 9.71
C HIS A 113 16.39 1.90 9.07
N ILE A 114 15.74 1.74 7.92
CA ILE A 114 15.06 2.82 7.19
C ILE A 114 13.57 2.69 7.45
N PRO A 115 12.93 3.56 8.24
CA PRO A 115 11.50 3.52 8.46
C PRO A 115 10.71 3.66 7.15
N LEU A 116 9.70 2.81 6.95
CA LEU A 116 8.81 2.84 5.80
C LEU A 116 7.37 3.09 6.25
N PHE A 117 6.80 4.17 5.76
CA PHE A 117 5.39 4.51 5.92
C PHE A 117 4.65 4.21 4.62
N ALA A 118 3.52 3.55 4.72
CA ALA A 118 2.67 3.22 3.58
C ALA A 118 1.32 3.91 3.72
N VAL A 119 1.01 4.82 2.78
CA VAL A 119 -0.20 5.65 2.77
C VAL A 119 -1.01 5.30 1.51
N PRO A 120 -1.95 4.35 1.57
CA PRO A 120 -2.73 3.93 0.41
C PRO A 120 -3.71 5.00 -0.05
N THR A 121 -3.85 5.15 -1.38
CA THR A 121 -4.88 5.99 -2.02
C THR A 121 -5.99 5.16 -2.67
N THR A 122 -5.91 3.84 -2.55
CA THR A 122 -6.93 2.87 -2.96
C THR A 122 -7.19 1.89 -1.83
N ALA A 123 -8.41 1.41 -1.71
CA ALA A 123 -8.79 0.34 -0.79
C ALA A 123 -8.86 -0.99 -1.57
N GLY A 124 -7.75 -1.73 -1.58
CA GLY A 124 -7.67 -2.93 -2.42
C GLY A 124 -6.52 -3.85 -2.07
N THR A 125 -5.34 -3.63 -2.64
CA THR A 125 -4.22 -4.57 -2.60
C THR A 125 -3.72 -4.94 -1.19
N GLY A 126 -4.01 -4.12 -0.18
CA GLY A 126 -3.47 -4.30 1.17
C GLY A 126 -1.95 -4.24 1.25
N ALA A 127 -1.30 -3.62 0.25
CA ALA A 127 0.16 -3.57 0.16
C ALA A 127 0.79 -2.85 1.36
N GLU A 128 0.07 -1.96 2.03
CA GLU A 128 0.47 -1.29 3.27
C GLU A 128 0.61 -2.24 4.46
N ALA A 129 0.03 -3.44 4.36
CA ALA A 129 -0.01 -4.44 5.43
C ALA A 129 0.74 -5.75 5.08
N THR A 130 1.47 -5.79 3.96
CA THR A 130 2.09 -7.02 3.46
C THR A 130 3.61 -6.91 3.33
N ARG A 131 4.29 -8.05 3.53
CA ARG A 131 5.73 -8.23 3.27
C ARG A 131 6.03 -8.74 1.86
N PHE A 132 5.14 -8.46 0.91
CA PHE A 132 5.32 -8.80 -0.50
C PHE A 132 5.46 -7.53 -1.32
N ALA A 133 6.18 -7.63 -2.42
CA ALA A 133 6.21 -6.60 -3.46
C ALA A 133 6.28 -7.29 -4.82
N VAL A 134 5.56 -6.74 -5.80
CA VAL A 134 5.55 -7.24 -7.17
C VAL A 134 6.51 -6.43 -8.02
N ILE A 135 7.28 -7.12 -8.85
CA ILE A 135 8.21 -6.53 -9.81
C ILE A 135 8.17 -7.30 -11.12
N TYR A 136 8.38 -6.62 -12.23
CA TYR A 136 8.45 -7.22 -13.54
C TYR A 136 9.89 -7.20 -14.08
N ARG A 137 10.39 -8.36 -14.50
CA ARG A 137 11.70 -8.57 -15.13
C ARG A 137 11.50 -9.18 -16.49
N GLY A 138 11.90 -8.47 -17.56
CA GLY A 138 11.72 -8.97 -18.93
C GLY A 138 10.27 -9.32 -19.27
N GLY A 139 9.28 -8.61 -18.72
CA GLY A 139 7.86 -8.88 -18.91
C GLY A 139 7.28 -9.98 -18.00
N VAL A 140 8.10 -10.68 -17.21
CA VAL A 140 7.66 -11.73 -16.30
C VAL A 140 7.45 -11.13 -14.90
N LYS A 141 6.34 -11.49 -14.27
CA LYS A 141 5.98 -11.08 -12.90
C LYS A 141 6.74 -11.90 -11.87
N TYR A 142 7.39 -11.23 -10.94
CA TYR A 142 8.01 -11.82 -9.77
C TYR A 142 7.40 -11.23 -8.50
N SER A 143 7.29 -12.04 -7.46
CA SER A 143 6.93 -11.59 -6.13
C SER A 143 8.17 -11.70 -5.22
N VAL A 144 8.58 -10.57 -4.66
CA VAL A 144 9.63 -10.53 -3.64
C VAL A 144 8.95 -10.61 -2.28
N GLU A 145 9.43 -11.51 -1.42
CA GLU A 145 8.92 -11.69 -0.05
C GLU A 145 10.07 -11.54 0.93
N ASP A 146 9.96 -10.60 1.85
CA ASP A 146 10.96 -10.39 2.89
C ASP A 146 10.35 -9.62 4.07
N GLU A 147 10.78 -9.90 5.29
CA GLU A 147 10.34 -9.14 6.48
C GLU A 147 10.74 -7.65 6.39
N TYR A 148 11.88 -7.36 5.75
CA TYR A 148 12.36 -5.98 5.55
C TYR A 148 11.50 -5.14 4.59
N ILE A 149 10.57 -5.72 3.86
CA ILE A 149 9.67 -4.96 2.99
C ILE A 149 8.26 -4.76 3.58
N LEU A 150 7.97 -5.34 4.75
CA LEU A 150 6.77 -5.01 5.50
C LEU A 150 6.87 -3.55 5.99
N PRO A 151 5.95 -2.65 5.65
CA PRO A 151 5.97 -1.30 6.18
C PRO A 151 5.98 -1.27 7.71
N ASP A 152 6.75 -0.37 8.29
CA ASP A 152 6.73 -0.17 9.75
C ASP A 152 5.41 0.47 10.18
N TYR A 153 4.87 1.35 9.32
CA TYR A 153 3.65 2.10 9.59
C TYR A 153 2.71 2.06 8.40
N ALA A 154 1.50 1.54 8.61
CA ALA A 154 0.39 1.67 7.68
C ALA A 154 -0.47 2.86 8.09
N ILE A 155 -0.59 3.84 7.22
CA ILE A 155 -1.33 5.09 7.47
C ILE A 155 -2.53 5.12 6.53
N VAL A 156 -3.62 4.53 6.95
CA VAL A 156 -4.85 4.43 6.15
C VAL A 156 -5.70 5.66 6.44
N PHE A 157 -5.62 6.63 5.54
CA PHE A 157 -6.41 7.86 5.59
C PHE A 157 -7.50 7.82 4.52
N PRO A 158 -8.72 7.36 4.85
CA PRO A 158 -9.78 7.08 3.88
C PRO A 158 -10.14 8.24 2.96
N PRO A 159 -10.04 9.53 3.38
CA PRO A 159 -10.31 10.65 2.47
C PRO A 159 -9.49 10.61 1.17
N PHE A 160 -8.31 9.97 1.14
CA PHE A 160 -7.55 9.80 -0.10
C PHE A 160 -8.20 8.83 -1.09
N THR A 161 -9.24 8.10 -0.68
CA THR A 161 -10.02 7.22 -1.57
C THR A 161 -11.31 7.87 -2.08
N TYR A 162 -11.72 9.02 -1.54
CA TYR A 162 -13.05 9.62 -1.80
C TYR A 162 -13.28 9.96 -3.27
N ASN A 163 -12.24 10.32 -4.00
CA ASN A 163 -12.30 10.68 -5.42
C ASN A 163 -12.15 9.49 -6.38
N ASN A 164 -11.99 8.27 -5.85
CA ASN A 164 -11.91 7.08 -6.69
C ASN A 164 -13.25 6.83 -7.39
N SER A 165 -13.19 6.56 -8.71
CA SER A 165 -14.38 6.24 -9.49
C SER A 165 -15.09 4.99 -8.96
N PRO A 166 -16.41 4.83 -9.23
CA PRO A 166 -17.14 3.61 -8.87
C PRO A 166 -16.49 2.34 -9.43
N TYR A 167 -16.00 2.40 -10.67
CA TYR A 167 -15.30 1.28 -11.30
C TYR A 167 -14.00 0.91 -10.59
N LEU A 168 -13.14 1.91 -10.31
CA LEU A 168 -11.90 1.67 -9.55
C LEU A 168 -12.21 1.12 -8.16
N THR A 169 -13.21 1.69 -7.49
CA THR A 169 -13.66 1.24 -6.17
C THR A 169 -14.14 -0.22 -6.21
N ALA A 170 -14.91 -0.60 -7.22
CA ALA A 170 -15.37 -1.98 -7.40
C ALA A 170 -14.19 -2.93 -7.62
N CYS A 171 -13.30 -2.62 -8.58
CA CYS A 171 -12.15 -3.47 -8.88
C CYS A 171 -11.24 -3.66 -7.65
N THR A 172 -10.88 -2.56 -6.97
CA THR A 172 -9.98 -2.67 -5.81
C THR A 172 -10.66 -3.34 -4.62
N GLY A 173 -11.94 -3.06 -4.39
CA GLY A 173 -12.69 -3.70 -3.29
C GLY A 173 -12.93 -5.20 -3.50
N ILE A 174 -13.19 -5.63 -4.75
CA ILE A 174 -13.30 -7.05 -5.08
C ILE A 174 -11.95 -7.76 -4.94
N ASP A 175 -10.85 -7.11 -5.33
CA ASP A 175 -9.50 -7.62 -5.08
C ASP A 175 -9.29 -7.90 -3.58
N ALA A 176 -9.60 -6.93 -2.71
CA ALA A 176 -9.50 -7.10 -1.27
C ALA A 176 -10.43 -8.21 -0.73
N LEU A 177 -11.67 -8.29 -1.23
CA LEU A 177 -12.61 -9.33 -0.82
C LEU A 177 -12.12 -10.73 -1.23
N ALA A 178 -11.63 -10.88 -2.45
CA ALA A 178 -11.04 -12.14 -2.93
C ALA A 178 -9.83 -12.54 -2.07
N GLN A 179 -8.93 -11.61 -1.76
CA GLN A 179 -7.79 -11.84 -0.86
C GLN A 179 -8.26 -12.38 0.51
N ALA A 180 -9.28 -11.76 1.10
CA ALA A 180 -9.79 -12.18 2.41
C ALA A 180 -10.41 -13.58 2.35
N ILE A 181 -11.22 -13.89 1.32
CA ILE A 181 -11.83 -15.20 1.12
C ILE A 181 -10.73 -16.26 0.90
N GLU A 182 -9.75 -15.98 0.05
CA GLU A 182 -8.63 -16.88 -0.20
C GLU A 182 -7.79 -17.13 1.05
N ALA A 183 -7.54 -16.09 1.85
CA ALA A 183 -6.84 -16.23 3.12
C ALA A 183 -7.61 -17.14 4.11
N PHE A 184 -8.94 -17.04 4.14
CA PHE A 184 -9.76 -17.83 5.04
C PHE A 184 -9.67 -19.34 4.78
N TRP A 185 -9.67 -19.76 3.50
CA TRP A 185 -9.61 -21.20 3.14
C TRP A 185 -8.19 -21.69 2.82
N SER A 186 -7.18 -20.83 2.89
CA SER A 186 -5.81 -21.20 2.59
C SER A 186 -5.33 -22.39 3.44
N LYS A 187 -4.50 -23.25 2.84
CA LYS A 187 -3.79 -24.31 3.59
C LYS A 187 -2.88 -23.74 4.68
N ASN A 188 -2.43 -22.50 4.51
CA ASN A 188 -1.57 -21.80 5.46
C ASN A 188 -2.36 -20.95 6.47
N ALA A 189 -3.70 -21.10 6.52
CA ALA A 189 -4.53 -20.32 7.41
C ALA A 189 -4.23 -20.65 8.88
N THR A 190 -4.07 -19.60 9.67
CA THR A 190 -3.93 -19.65 11.13
C THR A 190 -5.19 -19.08 11.80
N ALA A 191 -5.33 -19.23 13.09
CA ALA A 191 -6.41 -18.57 13.84
C ALA A 191 -6.39 -17.05 13.64
N GLU A 192 -5.21 -16.44 13.70
CA GLU A 192 -5.00 -15.01 13.49
C GLU A 192 -5.41 -14.57 12.07
N SER A 193 -4.96 -15.28 11.03
CA SER A 193 -5.31 -14.93 9.64
C SER A 193 -6.81 -15.10 9.37
N LYS A 194 -7.46 -16.09 9.97
CA LYS A 194 -8.91 -16.28 9.86
C LYS A 194 -9.70 -15.17 10.55
N GLU A 195 -9.23 -14.67 11.70
CA GLU A 195 -9.82 -13.52 12.36
C GLU A 195 -9.76 -12.28 11.46
N TYR A 196 -8.59 -11.96 10.89
CA TYR A 196 -8.42 -10.85 9.95
C TYR A 196 -9.28 -11.02 8.69
N ALA A 197 -9.27 -12.22 8.10
CA ALA A 197 -10.08 -12.53 6.92
C ALA A 197 -11.58 -12.39 7.19
N THR A 198 -12.07 -12.88 8.33
CA THR A 198 -13.48 -12.76 8.71
C THR A 198 -13.89 -11.29 8.85
N LYS A 199 -13.06 -10.48 9.51
CA LYS A 199 -13.28 -9.05 9.67
C LYS A 199 -13.35 -8.33 8.33
N ALA A 200 -12.39 -8.63 7.44
CA ALA A 200 -12.34 -8.09 6.08
C ALA A 200 -13.57 -8.50 5.25
N ILE A 201 -13.93 -9.78 5.24
CA ILE A 201 -15.10 -10.28 4.52
C ILE A 201 -16.36 -9.59 5.00
N HIS A 202 -16.56 -9.47 6.31
CA HIS A 202 -17.75 -8.83 6.88
C HIS A 202 -17.89 -7.38 6.42
N LEU A 203 -16.81 -6.60 6.52
CA LEU A 203 -16.82 -5.19 6.10
C LEU A 203 -17.02 -5.06 4.58
N LEU A 204 -16.24 -5.78 3.79
CA LEU A 204 -16.26 -5.63 2.33
C LEU A 204 -17.55 -6.16 1.72
N TRP A 205 -18.04 -7.33 2.16
CA TRP A 205 -19.27 -7.91 1.63
C TRP A 205 -20.50 -7.03 1.84
N GLN A 206 -20.59 -6.39 2.99
CA GLN A 206 -21.72 -5.54 3.33
C GLN A 206 -21.62 -4.14 2.73
N GLN A 207 -20.43 -3.55 2.72
CA GLN A 207 -20.27 -2.13 2.43
C GLN A 207 -19.87 -1.84 0.98
N LEU A 208 -19.11 -2.72 0.32
CA LEU A 208 -18.63 -2.47 -1.02
C LEU A 208 -19.75 -2.27 -2.06
N PRO A 209 -20.80 -3.10 -2.11
CA PRO A 209 -21.89 -2.87 -3.07
C PRO A 209 -22.57 -1.52 -2.86
N GLN A 210 -22.77 -1.13 -1.60
CA GLN A 210 -23.36 0.16 -1.26
C GLN A 210 -22.45 1.32 -1.67
N LEU A 211 -21.14 1.19 -1.39
CA LEU A 211 -20.15 2.21 -1.73
C LEU A 211 -20.06 2.47 -3.23
N VAL A 212 -20.11 1.41 -4.05
CA VAL A 212 -20.06 1.53 -5.52
C VAL A 212 -21.26 2.30 -6.06
N HIS A 213 -22.44 2.11 -5.47
CA HIS A 213 -23.68 2.78 -5.91
C HIS A 213 -23.87 4.16 -5.27
N ASN A 214 -23.51 4.34 -4.01
CA ASN A 214 -23.72 5.57 -3.27
C ASN A 214 -22.57 5.84 -2.31
N SER A 215 -21.55 6.53 -2.80
CA SER A 215 -20.34 6.81 -2.03
C SER A 215 -20.60 7.77 -0.87
N THR A 216 -20.31 7.34 0.34
CA THR A 216 -20.31 8.17 1.55
C THR A 216 -18.97 8.04 2.30
N PRO A 217 -18.56 9.05 3.10
CA PRO A 217 -17.36 8.95 3.92
C PRO A 217 -17.32 7.68 4.77
N LYS A 218 -18.40 7.37 5.47
CA LYS A 218 -18.50 6.20 6.33
C LYS A 218 -18.24 4.89 5.56
N LEU A 219 -18.85 4.73 4.38
CA LEU A 219 -18.64 3.54 3.56
C LEU A 219 -17.19 3.44 3.06
N ARG A 220 -16.56 4.59 2.74
CA ARG A 220 -15.14 4.65 2.38
C ARG A 220 -14.24 4.20 3.52
N ASP A 221 -14.52 4.65 4.73
CA ASP A 221 -13.78 4.29 5.94
C ASP A 221 -13.86 2.78 6.19
N GLU A 222 -15.07 2.21 6.14
CA GLU A 222 -15.33 0.80 6.38
C GLU A 222 -14.67 -0.11 5.30
N VAL A 223 -14.73 0.29 4.02
CA VAL A 223 -14.09 -0.45 2.92
C VAL A 223 -12.57 -0.33 3.01
N ALA A 224 -12.01 0.83 3.36
CA ALA A 224 -10.59 0.99 3.56
C ALA A 224 -10.07 0.12 4.73
N GLU A 225 -10.80 0.07 5.83
CA GLU A 225 -10.49 -0.83 6.94
C GLU A 225 -10.56 -2.30 6.51
N GLY A 226 -11.59 -2.69 5.76
CA GLY A 226 -11.73 -4.04 5.22
C GLY A 226 -10.55 -4.44 4.32
N ALA A 227 -10.09 -3.55 3.44
CA ALA A 227 -8.92 -3.78 2.59
C ALA A 227 -7.64 -3.96 3.40
N TYR A 228 -7.43 -3.15 4.45
CA TYR A 228 -6.30 -3.31 5.36
C TYR A 228 -6.30 -4.70 6.02
N TRP A 229 -7.43 -5.15 6.57
CA TRP A 229 -7.53 -6.47 7.22
C TRP A 229 -7.34 -7.63 6.23
N ALA A 230 -7.80 -7.47 4.98
CA ALA A 230 -7.50 -8.44 3.91
C ALA A 230 -5.98 -8.54 3.66
N GLY A 231 -5.28 -7.40 3.60
CA GLY A 231 -3.81 -7.34 3.52
C GLY A 231 -3.14 -8.06 4.69
N ARG A 232 -3.60 -7.84 5.93
CA ARG A 232 -3.09 -8.53 7.12
C ARG A 232 -3.28 -10.05 7.03
N ALA A 233 -4.42 -10.50 6.52
CA ALA A 233 -4.72 -11.92 6.36
C ALA A 233 -3.78 -12.58 5.33
N ILE A 234 -3.63 -12.01 4.14
CA ILE A 234 -2.74 -12.56 3.11
C ILE A 234 -1.25 -12.42 3.45
N ASN A 235 -0.88 -11.49 4.32
CA ASN A 235 0.49 -11.41 4.82
C ASN A 235 0.93 -12.69 5.55
N ILE A 236 -0.02 -13.43 6.10
CA ILE A 236 0.20 -14.74 6.74
C ILE A 236 0.05 -15.88 5.74
N THR A 237 -1.03 -15.87 4.96
CA THR A 237 -1.47 -17.02 4.16
C THR A 237 -1.02 -17.01 2.72
N LYS A 238 -0.70 -15.84 2.16
CA LYS A 238 -0.63 -15.56 0.71
C LYS A 238 -2.00 -15.70 0.04
N THR A 239 -2.05 -15.40 -1.26
CA THR A 239 -3.22 -15.65 -2.12
C THR A 239 -3.15 -17.04 -2.75
N THR A 240 -4.21 -17.49 -3.39
CA THR A 240 -4.36 -18.83 -3.93
C THR A 240 -4.70 -18.83 -5.43
N ALA A 241 -5.41 -19.86 -5.91
CA ALA A 241 -5.68 -20.06 -7.33
C ALA A 241 -6.42 -18.90 -8.03
N PRO A 242 -7.45 -18.25 -7.46
CA PRO A 242 -8.12 -17.13 -8.13
C PRO A 242 -7.16 -16.01 -8.52
N HIS A 243 -6.29 -15.60 -7.60
CA HIS A 243 -5.25 -14.62 -7.90
C HIS A 243 -4.26 -15.10 -8.96
N ALA A 244 -3.83 -16.36 -8.89
CA ALA A 244 -2.90 -16.92 -9.87
C ALA A 244 -3.50 -16.93 -11.29
N TYR A 245 -4.78 -17.20 -11.44
CA TYR A 245 -5.47 -17.12 -12.73
C TYR A 245 -5.67 -15.69 -13.22
N SER A 246 -5.96 -14.75 -12.33
CA SER A 246 -6.20 -13.35 -12.71
C SER A 246 -4.97 -12.65 -13.32
N TYR A 247 -3.77 -13.12 -13.04
CA TYR A 247 -2.54 -12.50 -13.54
C TYR A 247 -2.45 -12.49 -15.07
N ALA A 248 -2.86 -13.56 -15.76
CA ALA A 248 -2.88 -13.62 -17.20
C ALA A 248 -3.86 -12.59 -17.80
N PHE A 249 -5.01 -12.39 -17.18
CA PHE A 249 -5.98 -11.38 -17.63
C PHE A 249 -5.44 -9.95 -17.52
N THR A 250 -4.67 -9.68 -16.47
CA THR A 250 -4.05 -8.37 -16.32
C THR A 250 -2.87 -8.17 -17.29
N SER A 251 -1.97 -9.16 -17.39
CA SER A 251 -0.76 -9.03 -18.22
C SER A 251 -1.06 -9.07 -19.71
N ASP A 252 -1.95 -9.94 -20.16
CA ASP A 252 -2.14 -10.24 -21.57
C ASP A 252 -3.28 -9.41 -22.19
N TYR A 253 -4.28 -9.05 -21.39
CA TYR A 253 -5.48 -8.34 -21.85
C TYR A 253 -5.64 -6.95 -21.26
N GLY A 254 -4.81 -6.55 -20.28
CA GLY A 254 -4.84 -5.21 -19.67
C GLY A 254 -6.01 -4.93 -18.75
N TYR A 255 -6.75 -5.96 -18.30
CA TYR A 255 -7.81 -5.76 -17.32
C TYR A 255 -7.24 -5.38 -15.96
N PRO A 256 -7.91 -4.48 -15.21
CA PRO A 256 -7.56 -4.24 -13.81
C PRO A 256 -7.59 -5.53 -13.00
N HIS A 257 -6.66 -5.67 -12.04
CA HIS A 257 -6.45 -6.92 -11.32
C HIS A 257 -7.72 -7.45 -10.61
N GLY A 258 -8.55 -6.60 -10.09
CA GLY A 258 -9.80 -6.98 -9.43
C GLY A 258 -11.05 -6.95 -10.34
N HIS A 259 -10.88 -6.90 -11.66
CA HIS A 259 -11.99 -6.95 -12.63
C HIS A 259 -12.55 -8.39 -12.76
#